data_0eaf9cdf6082c831330566efbec01f69
#
_entry.id   0eaf9cdf6082c831330566efbec01f69
#
_cell.length_a   1.000
_cell.length_b   1.000
_cell.length_c   1.000
_cell.angle_alpha   90.00
_cell.angle_beta   90.00
_cell.angle_gamma   90.00
#
_symmetry.space_group_name_H-M   'P 1'
#
loop_
_entity.id
_entity.type
_entity.pdbx_description
1 polymer ?
#
loop_
_entity_poly.entity_id
_entity_poly.type
_entity_poly.pdbx_seq_one_letter_code
_entity_poly.pdbx_strand_id
1 'polypeptide(L)'
;MRVAVFSSKPYDERYLGAAAKGSPHQLDFFEPSLNCDVVMLAADHEAVCVFVHDEVNGDVLRKLADGGTRLVALRAAGFNNVDLEVAKEVGIKVCRVPAYSPYAVAEHAVALILSLVRRTPRAYNRVRDGNFALDGLLGYDIKGKCVGVVGTGRIGTVFAGIMKGFGCRLLAYDPFPNEAMQELGAEYVELPQLFAESDIIALHAPLTPETHHLVNAETLSLVKPGVTIVNTSRGGLIDTEAAIEALKHGRLGYLGLDVYEEEHAVGFFEDQSASIIQDDTFARLLTFPNVLITAHQAFFTAEALQNIAETTMANLTAFEQTGTPLHEVA
;
A
#
# COMPACT_ATOMS: atom_id res chain seq x y z
N MET A 1 -14.80 13.15 22.76
CA MET A 1 -13.60 13.91 22.27
C MET A 1 -13.91 14.63 20.96
N ARG A 2 -13.26 15.79 20.73
CA ARG A 2 -13.18 16.41 19.39
C ARG A 2 -11.96 15.86 18.64
N VAL A 3 -12.17 15.47 17.38
CA VAL A 3 -11.16 14.82 16.55
C VAL A 3 -11.01 15.58 15.24
N ALA A 4 -9.81 16.07 14.93
CA ALA A 4 -9.49 16.66 13.64
C ALA A 4 -9.07 15.57 12.65
N VAL A 5 -9.81 15.41 11.55
CA VAL A 5 -9.53 14.41 10.52
C VAL A 5 -8.89 15.09 9.32
N PHE A 6 -7.58 14.90 9.15
CA PHE A 6 -6.82 15.50 8.04
C PHE A 6 -6.82 14.60 6.79
N SER A 7 -6.42 15.17 5.65
CA SER A 7 -6.43 14.46 4.35
C SER A 7 -7.77 13.82 4.05
N SER A 8 -8.86 14.47 4.45
CA SER A 8 -10.21 13.92 4.34
C SER A 8 -10.68 13.93 2.89
N LYS A 9 -11.29 12.85 2.48
CA LYS A 9 -11.96 12.68 1.17
C LYS A 9 -13.43 12.33 1.41
N PRO A 10 -14.33 12.46 0.43
CA PRO A 10 -15.76 12.16 0.60
C PRO A 10 -16.07 10.75 1.13
N TYR A 11 -15.20 9.77 0.83
CA TYR A 11 -15.35 8.44 1.38
C TYR A 11 -15.01 8.37 2.88
N ASP A 12 -14.02 9.14 3.36
CA ASP A 12 -13.71 9.23 4.80
C ASP A 12 -14.88 9.83 5.57
N GLU A 13 -15.44 10.94 5.10
CA GLU A 13 -16.63 11.55 5.71
C GLU A 13 -17.80 10.56 5.78
N ARG A 14 -18.01 9.80 4.71
CA ARG A 14 -19.08 8.79 4.65
C ARG A 14 -18.87 7.67 5.67
N TYR A 15 -17.70 7.03 5.69
CA TYR A 15 -17.46 5.82 6.50
C TYR A 15 -17.15 6.17 7.96
N LEU A 16 -16.25 7.13 8.23
CA LEU A 16 -15.98 7.58 9.60
C LEU A 16 -17.22 8.26 10.22
N GLY A 17 -17.91 9.12 9.45
CA GLY A 17 -19.13 9.74 9.91
C GLY A 17 -20.25 8.74 10.19
N ALA A 18 -20.34 7.63 9.45
CA ALA A 18 -21.28 6.54 9.74
C ALA A 18 -20.88 5.79 11.02
N ALA A 19 -19.60 5.46 11.19
CA ALA A 19 -19.08 4.77 12.37
C ALA A 19 -19.12 5.63 13.64
N ALA A 20 -19.06 6.96 13.51
CA ALA A 20 -19.20 7.90 14.62
C ALA A 20 -20.63 8.08 15.12
N LYS A 21 -21.66 7.64 14.36
CA LYS A 21 -23.06 7.77 14.79
C LYS A 21 -23.31 7.03 16.10
N GLY A 22 -23.79 7.77 17.09
CA GLY A 22 -24.08 7.23 18.42
C GLY A 22 -22.86 7.17 19.35
N SER A 23 -21.68 7.58 18.89
CA SER A 23 -20.50 7.77 19.74
C SER A 23 -20.47 9.19 20.34
N PRO A 24 -19.71 9.42 21.42
CA PRO A 24 -19.54 10.75 21.99
C PRO A 24 -18.52 11.62 21.21
N HIS A 25 -17.96 11.12 20.10
CA HIS A 25 -16.92 11.79 19.36
C HIS A 25 -17.51 12.75 18.31
N GLN A 26 -16.91 13.95 18.22
CA GLN A 26 -17.18 14.91 17.16
C GLN A 26 -16.01 14.90 16.19
N LEU A 27 -16.28 14.63 14.91
CA LEU A 27 -15.28 14.62 13.84
C LEU A 27 -15.37 15.90 13.04
N ASP A 28 -14.29 16.66 12.99
CA ASP A 28 -14.13 17.85 12.16
C ASP A 28 -13.20 17.49 10.99
N PHE A 29 -13.72 17.50 9.75
CA PHE A 29 -13.01 17.02 8.55
C PHE A 29 -12.29 18.15 7.84
N PHE A 30 -11.01 17.93 7.51
CA PHE A 30 -10.14 18.85 6.79
C PHE A 30 -9.54 18.18 5.56
N GLU A 31 -9.73 18.77 4.37
CA GLU A 31 -9.16 18.26 3.11
C GLU A 31 -7.63 18.34 3.04
N PRO A 32 -6.97 19.42 3.55
CA PRO A 32 -5.53 19.52 3.52
C PRO A 32 -4.84 18.39 4.27
N SER A 33 -3.68 17.94 3.75
CA SER A 33 -2.79 17.04 4.47
C SER A 33 -2.14 17.75 5.65
N LEU A 34 -2.03 17.04 6.78
CA LEU A 34 -1.39 17.57 7.98
C LEU A 34 0.11 17.83 7.72
N ASN A 35 0.53 19.03 8.02
CA ASN A 35 1.92 19.49 8.00
C ASN A 35 2.10 20.68 8.93
N CYS A 36 3.30 21.25 8.98
CA CYS A 36 3.60 22.41 9.84
C CYS A 36 2.78 23.67 9.56
N ASP A 37 2.25 23.85 8.34
CA ASP A 37 1.53 25.07 7.93
C ASP A 37 0.05 25.01 8.34
N VAL A 38 -0.53 23.80 8.37
CA VAL A 38 -1.97 23.60 8.64
C VAL A 38 -2.24 22.99 10.02
N VAL A 39 -1.22 22.64 10.79
CA VAL A 39 -1.37 21.98 12.11
C VAL A 39 -2.23 22.80 13.09
N MET A 40 -2.30 24.11 12.92
CA MET A 40 -3.15 24.99 13.72
C MET A 40 -4.66 24.69 13.57
N LEU A 41 -5.07 23.99 12.51
CA LEU A 41 -6.47 23.54 12.37
C LEU A 41 -6.84 22.48 13.41
N ALA A 42 -5.85 21.83 14.02
CA ALA A 42 -6.04 20.89 15.11
C ALA A 42 -6.18 21.56 16.49
N ALA A 43 -6.12 22.89 16.58
CA ALA A 43 -6.31 23.60 17.85
C ALA A 43 -7.63 23.19 18.50
N ASP A 44 -7.60 22.98 19.82
CA ASP A 44 -8.76 22.53 20.61
C ASP A 44 -9.30 21.13 20.25
N HIS A 45 -8.52 20.31 19.52
CA HIS A 45 -8.85 18.91 19.27
C HIS A 45 -7.98 17.98 20.13
N GLU A 46 -8.63 17.11 20.89
CA GLU A 46 -7.96 16.17 21.81
C GLU A 46 -7.28 15.02 21.05
N ALA A 47 -7.73 14.76 19.81
CA ALA A 47 -7.14 13.78 18.93
C ALA A 47 -7.08 14.27 17.48
N VAL A 48 -6.09 13.78 16.73
CA VAL A 48 -6.02 13.92 15.28
C VAL A 48 -6.13 12.54 14.62
N CYS A 49 -6.88 12.48 13.52
CA CYS A 49 -6.96 11.28 12.67
C CYS A 49 -6.26 11.58 11.35
N VAL A 50 -5.22 10.79 11.05
CA VAL A 50 -4.30 11.04 9.94
C VAL A 50 -4.24 9.86 8.98
N PHE A 51 -3.73 10.10 7.76
CA PHE A 51 -3.50 9.09 6.75
C PHE A 51 -2.00 8.95 6.44
N VAL A 52 -1.63 8.05 5.54
CA VAL A 52 -0.24 7.64 5.30
C VAL A 52 0.67 8.73 4.73
N HIS A 53 0.11 9.76 4.11
CA HIS A 53 0.85 10.87 3.52
C HIS A 53 0.77 12.18 4.34
N ASP A 54 0.11 12.16 5.50
CA ASP A 54 0.18 13.25 6.45
C ASP A 54 1.58 13.30 7.08
N GLU A 55 2.13 14.49 7.25
CA GLU A 55 3.41 14.69 7.94
C GLU A 55 3.19 14.73 9.45
N VAL A 56 3.61 13.69 10.15
CA VAL A 56 3.53 13.59 11.61
C VAL A 56 4.96 13.54 12.18
N ASN A 57 5.81 14.45 11.68
CA ASN A 57 7.19 14.62 12.13
C ASN A 57 7.27 15.31 13.50
N GLY A 58 8.49 15.40 14.04
CA GLY A 58 8.72 15.96 15.37
C GLY A 58 8.20 17.39 15.56
N ASP A 59 8.28 18.24 14.53
CA ASP A 59 7.82 19.64 14.64
C ASP A 59 6.30 19.73 14.68
N VAL A 60 5.61 18.92 13.87
CA VAL A 60 4.14 18.81 13.89
C VAL A 60 3.67 18.26 15.23
N LEU A 61 4.31 17.20 15.74
CA LEU A 61 3.95 16.60 17.03
C LEU A 61 4.07 17.58 18.21
N ARG A 62 5.14 18.37 18.26
CA ARG A 62 5.30 19.39 19.30
C ARG A 62 4.18 20.44 19.23
N LYS A 63 3.86 20.94 18.04
CA LYS A 63 2.74 21.88 17.86
C LYS A 63 1.39 21.26 18.21
N LEU A 64 1.15 19.99 17.89
CA LEU A 64 -0.06 19.27 18.29
C LEU A 64 -0.17 19.15 19.82
N ALA A 65 0.93 18.81 20.50
CA ALA A 65 0.98 18.71 21.95
C ALA A 65 0.71 20.08 22.62
N ASP A 66 1.32 21.16 22.12
CA ASP A 66 1.08 22.53 22.59
C ASP A 66 -0.38 22.95 22.37
N GLY A 67 -1.03 22.47 21.31
CA GLY A 67 -2.44 22.67 20.99
C GLY A 67 -3.42 21.80 21.81
N GLY A 68 -2.91 20.92 22.69
CA GLY A 68 -3.74 20.06 23.56
C GLY A 68 -4.09 18.68 22.98
N THR A 69 -3.55 18.33 21.82
CA THR A 69 -3.71 16.98 21.23
C THR A 69 -2.97 15.93 22.07
N ARG A 70 -3.62 14.82 22.36
CA ARG A 70 -3.08 13.71 23.15
C ARG A 70 -3.04 12.38 22.42
N LEU A 71 -3.72 12.29 21.28
CA LEU A 71 -3.80 11.06 20.46
C LEU A 71 -3.64 11.37 18.99
N VAL A 72 -2.76 10.61 18.31
CA VAL A 72 -2.69 10.48 16.86
C VAL A 72 -3.26 9.12 16.49
N ALA A 73 -4.37 9.09 15.76
CA ALA A 73 -5.02 7.89 15.26
C ALA A 73 -4.78 7.77 13.75
N LEU A 74 -3.92 6.82 13.34
CA LEU A 74 -3.75 6.51 11.92
C LEU A 74 -4.90 5.62 11.44
N ARG A 75 -5.62 6.08 10.41
CA ARG A 75 -6.59 5.26 9.68
C ARG A 75 -5.92 4.39 8.61
N ALA A 76 -4.76 3.81 8.96
CA ALA A 76 -3.93 2.98 8.11
C ALA A 76 -3.16 1.94 8.94
N ALA A 77 -2.63 0.91 8.28
CA ALA A 77 -1.78 -0.09 8.92
C ALA A 77 -0.32 0.38 9.07
N GLY A 78 0.20 1.11 8.07
CA GLY A 78 1.53 1.71 8.10
C GLY A 78 1.57 2.97 8.95
N PHE A 79 2.72 3.24 9.57
CA PHE A 79 2.95 4.40 10.43
C PHE A 79 4.35 5.01 10.25
N ASN A 80 4.95 4.79 9.07
CA ASN A 80 6.31 5.29 8.75
C ASN A 80 6.39 6.82 8.70
N ASN A 81 5.25 7.49 8.57
CA ASN A 81 5.12 8.95 8.54
C ASN A 81 5.05 9.59 9.93
N VAL A 82 5.16 8.80 11.02
CA VAL A 82 5.09 9.28 12.40
C VAL A 82 6.43 9.16 13.09
N ASP A 83 6.90 10.23 13.71
CA ASP A 83 8.07 10.23 14.60
C ASP A 83 7.66 9.72 15.99
N LEU A 84 7.79 8.40 16.19
CA LEU A 84 7.36 7.74 17.43
C LEU A 84 8.18 8.17 18.65
N GLU A 85 9.46 8.52 18.46
CA GLU A 85 10.32 8.96 19.56
C GLU A 85 9.85 10.32 20.09
N VAL A 86 9.60 11.27 19.19
CA VAL A 86 9.05 12.57 19.57
C VAL A 86 7.65 12.45 20.12
N ALA A 87 6.79 11.61 19.55
CA ALA A 87 5.43 11.37 20.08
C ALA A 87 5.49 10.97 21.57
N LYS A 88 6.39 10.05 21.91
CA LYS A 88 6.63 9.62 23.28
C LYS A 88 7.19 10.74 24.17
N GLU A 89 8.15 11.52 23.63
CA GLU A 89 8.74 12.67 24.34
C GLU A 89 7.67 13.69 24.77
N VAL A 90 6.74 14.03 23.84
CA VAL A 90 5.70 15.03 24.11
C VAL A 90 4.41 14.45 24.72
N GLY A 91 4.37 13.15 25.00
CA GLY A 91 3.25 12.46 25.66
C GLY A 91 2.02 12.22 24.79
N ILE A 92 2.18 12.26 23.45
CA ILE A 92 1.13 11.91 22.51
C ILE A 92 1.12 10.39 22.29
N LYS A 93 -0.03 9.77 22.52
CA LYS A 93 -0.25 8.36 22.16
C LYS A 93 -0.48 8.23 20.66
N VAL A 94 0.06 7.16 20.06
CA VAL A 94 -0.12 6.86 18.63
C VAL A 94 -0.78 5.49 18.49
N CYS A 95 -1.84 5.42 17.70
CA CYS A 95 -2.50 4.16 17.38
C CYS A 95 -2.76 4.02 15.88
N ARG A 96 -3.03 2.81 15.44
CA ARG A 96 -3.24 2.48 14.04
C ARG A 96 -4.40 1.51 13.82
N VAL A 97 -4.72 1.24 12.56
CA VAL A 97 -5.57 0.12 12.14
C VAL A 97 -4.67 -1.03 11.69
N PRO A 98 -4.42 -2.05 12.53
CA PRO A 98 -3.40 -3.07 12.25
C PRO A 98 -3.74 -3.99 11.09
N ALA A 99 -5.04 -4.15 10.82
CA ALA A 99 -5.55 -4.91 9.68
C ALA A 99 -6.98 -4.45 9.36
N TYR A 100 -7.25 -4.17 8.10
CA TYR A 100 -8.56 -3.73 7.63
C TYR A 100 -9.21 -4.73 6.65
N SER A 101 -8.44 -5.25 5.67
CA SER A 101 -8.84 -6.32 4.75
C SER A 101 -7.61 -6.88 4.04
N PRO A 102 -7.08 -8.04 4.47
CA PRO A 102 -6.00 -8.69 3.72
C PRO A 102 -6.46 -9.14 2.32
N TYR A 103 -7.76 -9.38 2.15
CA TYR A 103 -8.36 -9.76 0.86
C TYR A 103 -8.29 -8.62 -0.15
N ALA A 104 -8.64 -7.39 0.24
CA ALA A 104 -8.61 -6.23 -0.66
C ALA A 104 -7.25 -6.09 -1.36
N VAL A 105 -6.15 -6.09 -0.60
CA VAL A 105 -4.80 -5.93 -1.14
C VAL A 105 -4.36 -7.16 -1.95
N ALA A 106 -4.65 -8.36 -1.46
CA ALA A 106 -4.31 -9.60 -2.17
C ALA A 106 -5.04 -9.73 -3.51
N GLU A 107 -6.34 -9.45 -3.53
CA GLU A 107 -7.16 -9.46 -4.74
C GLU A 107 -6.72 -8.39 -5.74
N HIS A 108 -6.33 -7.20 -5.25
CA HIS A 108 -5.79 -6.15 -6.11
C HIS A 108 -4.46 -6.56 -6.76
N ALA A 109 -3.55 -7.21 -6.02
CA ALA A 109 -2.32 -7.77 -6.58
C ALA A 109 -2.62 -8.80 -7.70
N VAL A 110 -3.61 -9.67 -7.49
CA VAL A 110 -4.06 -10.64 -8.51
C VAL A 110 -4.68 -9.91 -9.70
N ALA A 111 -5.47 -8.86 -9.48
CA ALA A 111 -6.07 -8.06 -10.55
C ALA A 111 -5.01 -7.38 -11.41
N LEU A 112 -3.94 -6.83 -10.82
CA LEU A 112 -2.79 -6.27 -11.54
C LEU A 112 -2.10 -7.35 -12.39
N ILE A 113 -1.83 -8.54 -11.82
CA ILE A 113 -1.22 -9.66 -12.53
C ILE A 113 -2.09 -10.04 -13.75
N LEU A 114 -3.38 -10.31 -13.54
CA LEU A 114 -4.27 -10.72 -14.63
C LEU A 114 -4.43 -9.64 -15.70
N SER A 115 -4.49 -8.37 -15.29
CA SER A 115 -4.59 -7.23 -16.21
C SER A 115 -3.35 -7.10 -17.09
N LEU A 116 -2.16 -7.30 -16.51
CA LEU A 116 -0.89 -7.28 -17.24
C LEU A 116 -0.74 -8.45 -18.19
N VAL A 117 -0.88 -9.70 -17.69
CA VAL A 117 -0.64 -10.89 -18.49
C VAL A 117 -1.68 -11.11 -19.59
N ARG A 118 -2.91 -10.60 -19.40
CA ARG A 118 -3.98 -10.65 -20.41
C ARG A 118 -4.11 -9.34 -21.20
N ARG A 119 -3.31 -8.31 -20.88
CA ARG A 119 -3.29 -6.98 -21.52
C ARG A 119 -4.66 -6.31 -21.60
N THR A 120 -5.51 -6.54 -20.57
CA THR A 120 -6.91 -6.09 -20.59
C THR A 120 -7.07 -4.57 -20.67
N PRO A 121 -6.25 -3.71 -20.00
CA PRO A 121 -6.37 -2.26 -20.14
C PRO A 121 -6.09 -1.81 -21.59
N ARG A 122 -5.07 -2.41 -22.23
CA ARG A 122 -4.75 -2.09 -23.64
C ARG A 122 -5.84 -2.55 -24.60
N ALA A 123 -6.38 -3.74 -24.38
CA ALA A 123 -7.50 -4.27 -25.19
C ALA A 123 -8.74 -3.39 -25.04
N TYR A 124 -9.07 -2.97 -23.81
CA TYR A 124 -10.18 -2.07 -23.50
C TYR A 124 -10.07 -0.75 -24.28
N ASN A 125 -8.92 -0.08 -24.21
CA ASN A 125 -8.70 1.19 -24.90
C ASN A 125 -8.84 1.02 -26.44
N ARG A 126 -8.23 -0.03 -27.02
CA ARG A 126 -8.32 -0.29 -28.47
C ARG A 126 -9.75 -0.51 -28.95
N VAL A 127 -10.55 -1.26 -28.22
CA VAL A 127 -11.94 -1.53 -28.57
C VAL A 127 -12.75 -0.23 -28.62
N ARG A 128 -12.50 0.72 -27.72
CA ARG A 128 -13.14 2.03 -27.70
C ARG A 128 -12.78 2.87 -28.93
N ASP A 129 -11.57 2.67 -29.49
CA ASP A 129 -11.10 3.33 -30.71
C ASP A 129 -11.49 2.55 -31.99
N GLY A 130 -12.31 1.50 -31.88
CA GLY A 130 -12.74 0.66 -33.01
C GLY A 130 -11.67 -0.30 -33.52
N ASN A 131 -10.55 -0.46 -32.81
CA ASN A 131 -9.49 -1.40 -33.18
C ASN A 131 -9.68 -2.77 -32.50
N PHE A 132 -10.14 -3.75 -33.24
CA PHE A 132 -10.42 -5.12 -32.78
C PHE A 132 -9.29 -6.11 -33.12
N ALA A 133 -8.15 -5.65 -33.64
CA ALA A 133 -7.01 -6.51 -33.97
C ALA A 133 -6.36 -7.12 -32.71
N LEU A 134 -5.94 -8.37 -32.82
CA LEU A 134 -5.31 -9.10 -31.71
C LEU A 134 -3.79 -8.91 -31.63
N ASP A 135 -3.17 -8.33 -32.63
CA ASP A 135 -1.72 -8.11 -32.68
C ASP A 135 -1.23 -7.30 -31.46
N GLY A 136 -0.22 -7.85 -30.76
CA GLY A 136 0.34 -7.28 -29.56
C GLY A 136 -0.54 -7.39 -28.30
N LEU A 137 -1.62 -8.20 -28.35
CA LEU A 137 -2.44 -8.54 -27.18
C LEU A 137 -2.20 -9.97 -26.68
N LEU A 138 -1.25 -10.71 -27.31
CA LEU A 138 -0.91 -12.07 -26.87
C LEU A 138 -0.46 -12.05 -25.41
N GLY A 139 -1.13 -12.82 -24.59
CA GLY A 139 -0.82 -13.07 -23.19
C GLY A 139 -0.38 -14.50 -22.95
N TYR A 140 -0.35 -14.91 -21.68
CA TYR A 140 -0.05 -16.28 -21.27
C TYR A 140 -0.97 -16.76 -20.13
N ASP A 141 -1.04 -18.08 -19.95
CA ASP A 141 -1.80 -18.68 -18.85
C ASP A 141 -0.93 -18.73 -17.58
N ILE A 142 -1.52 -18.37 -16.45
CA ILE A 142 -0.81 -18.43 -15.16
C ILE A 142 -0.84 -19.83 -14.53
N LYS A 143 -1.75 -20.70 -14.95
CA LYS A 143 -1.80 -22.10 -14.49
C LYS A 143 -0.46 -22.80 -14.74
N GLY A 144 0.06 -23.46 -13.72
CA GLY A 144 1.36 -24.18 -13.79
C GLY A 144 2.58 -23.26 -13.69
N LYS A 145 2.40 -21.95 -13.58
CA LYS A 145 3.51 -21.00 -13.34
C LYS A 145 4.00 -21.08 -11.90
N CYS A 146 5.25 -20.71 -11.69
CA CYS A 146 5.85 -20.57 -10.36
C CYS A 146 5.65 -19.14 -9.87
N VAL A 147 5.04 -19.01 -8.70
CA VAL A 147 4.77 -17.71 -8.05
C VAL A 147 5.60 -17.60 -6.79
N GLY A 148 6.49 -16.62 -6.75
CA GLY A 148 7.27 -16.23 -5.58
C GLY A 148 6.52 -15.20 -4.75
N VAL A 149 6.32 -15.48 -3.47
CA VAL A 149 5.68 -14.59 -2.51
C VAL A 149 6.74 -14.11 -1.52
N VAL A 150 7.05 -12.83 -1.55
CA VAL A 150 7.98 -12.20 -0.61
C VAL A 150 7.18 -11.49 0.48
N GLY A 151 7.28 -12.01 1.70
CA GLY A 151 6.44 -11.63 2.83
C GLY A 151 5.19 -12.52 2.93
N THR A 152 5.17 -13.36 3.97
CA THR A 152 4.12 -14.38 4.19
C THR A 152 3.20 -14.03 5.35
N GLY A 153 3.05 -12.73 5.62
CA GLY A 153 2.05 -12.23 6.55
C GLY A 153 0.62 -12.48 6.08
N ARG A 154 -0.35 -11.85 6.71
CA ARG A 154 -1.79 -12.05 6.42
C ARG A 154 -2.12 -11.86 4.94
N ILE A 155 -1.60 -10.80 4.29
CA ILE A 155 -1.88 -10.49 2.88
C ILE A 155 -1.20 -11.51 1.96
N GLY A 156 0.09 -11.79 2.17
CA GLY A 156 0.83 -12.77 1.36
C GLY A 156 0.24 -14.16 1.41
N THR A 157 -0.29 -14.58 2.57
CA THR A 157 -0.96 -15.88 2.73
C THR A 157 -2.28 -15.92 1.94
N VAL A 158 -3.10 -14.87 2.01
CA VAL A 158 -4.34 -14.78 1.21
C VAL A 158 -4.02 -14.78 -0.29
N PHE A 159 -3.03 -13.99 -0.72
CA PHE A 159 -2.58 -13.96 -2.11
C PHE A 159 -2.13 -15.34 -2.58
N ALA A 160 -1.31 -16.05 -1.80
CA ALA A 160 -0.85 -17.39 -2.10
C ALA A 160 -2.02 -18.38 -2.25
N GLY A 161 -3.03 -18.30 -1.38
CA GLY A 161 -4.25 -19.09 -1.46
C GLY A 161 -5.01 -18.89 -2.79
N ILE A 162 -5.13 -17.63 -3.24
CA ILE A 162 -5.75 -17.30 -4.52
C ILE A 162 -4.92 -17.89 -5.68
N MET A 163 -3.59 -17.69 -5.67
CA MET A 163 -2.70 -18.20 -6.73
C MET A 163 -2.64 -19.71 -6.77
N LYS A 164 -2.74 -20.39 -5.63
CA LYS A 164 -2.94 -21.85 -5.58
C LYS A 164 -4.23 -22.27 -6.28
N GLY A 165 -5.33 -21.50 -6.08
CA GLY A 165 -6.61 -21.74 -6.78
C GLY A 165 -6.49 -21.65 -8.31
N PHE A 166 -5.56 -20.85 -8.83
CA PHE A 166 -5.20 -20.83 -10.26
C PHE A 166 -4.32 -22.00 -10.69
N GLY A 167 -3.87 -22.86 -9.77
CA GLY A 167 -3.02 -23.99 -10.06
C GLY A 167 -1.54 -23.64 -10.23
N CYS A 168 -1.07 -22.58 -9.57
CA CYS A 168 0.33 -22.19 -9.54
C CYS A 168 1.14 -23.03 -8.53
N ARG A 169 2.45 -23.24 -8.80
CA ARG A 169 3.44 -23.64 -7.80
C ARG A 169 3.80 -22.40 -6.96
N LEU A 170 3.92 -22.56 -5.64
CA LEU A 170 4.19 -21.47 -4.73
C LEU A 170 5.60 -21.61 -4.13
N LEU A 171 6.40 -20.57 -4.26
CA LEU A 171 7.61 -20.32 -3.48
C LEU A 171 7.36 -19.18 -2.51
N ALA A 172 7.95 -19.25 -1.33
CA ALA A 172 7.78 -18.26 -0.28
C ALA A 172 9.14 -17.86 0.31
N TYR A 173 9.25 -16.60 0.66
CA TYR A 173 10.33 -16.07 1.47
C TYR A 173 9.78 -15.15 2.56
N ASP A 174 10.18 -15.43 3.78
CA ASP A 174 9.93 -14.57 4.95
C ASP A 174 10.94 -14.97 6.04
N PRO A 175 11.57 -14.02 6.76
CA PRO A 175 12.41 -14.34 7.91
C PRO A 175 11.67 -15.15 9.00
N PHE A 176 10.34 -15.06 9.04
CA PHE A 176 9.47 -15.74 9.99
C PHE A 176 8.46 -16.61 9.24
N PRO A 177 8.81 -17.88 8.92
CA PRO A 177 7.93 -18.79 8.20
C PRO A 177 6.57 -18.95 8.89
N ASN A 178 5.50 -19.00 8.06
CA ASN A 178 4.12 -19.08 8.50
C ASN A 178 3.56 -20.47 8.17
N GLU A 179 3.01 -21.16 9.17
CA GLU A 179 2.41 -22.51 9.01
C GLU A 179 1.29 -22.52 7.95
N ALA A 180 0.43 -21.49 7.92
CA ALA A 180 -0.63 -21.39 6.95
C ALA A 180 -0.12 -21.36 5.49
N MET A 181 1.07 -20.79 5.23
CA MET A 181 1.71 -20.88 3.92
C MET A 181 2.16 -22.30 3.58
N GLN A 182 2.69 -23.03 4.57
CA GLN A 182 3.10 -24.43 4.38
C GLN A 182 1.89 -25.34 4.12
N GLU A 183 0.77 -25.13 4.80
CA GLU A 183 -0.50 -25.85 4.57
C GLU A 183 -1.06 -25.58 3.16
N LEU A 184 -0.80 -24.40 2.58
CA LEU A 184 -1.07 -24.10 1.19
C LEU A 184 -0.15 -24.87 0.22
N GLY A 185 0.90 -25.55 0.72
CA GLY A 185 1.89 -26.24 -0.08
C GLY A 185 2.93 -25.32 -0.68
N ALA A 186 3.16 -24.15 -0.11
CA ALA A 186 4.25 -23.25 -0.50
C ALA A 186 5.59 -23.80 0.04
N GLU A 187 6.61 -23.75 -0.81
CA GLU A 187 7.98 -24.11 -0.46
C GLU A 187 8.75 -22.85 -0.03
N TYR A 188 9.24 -22.82 1.21
CA TYR A 188 10.11 -21.74 1.66
C TYR A 188 11.51 -21.93 1.11
N VAL A 189 12.02 -20.88 0.48
CA VAL A 189 13.35 -20.85 -0.14
C VAL A 189 14.05 -19.54 0.16
N GLU A 190 15.37 -19.49 -0.06
CA GLU A 190 16.13 -18.24 0.02
C GLU A 190 15.77 -17.29 -1.14
N LEU A 191 15.91 -15.97 -0.91
CA LEU A 191 15.57 -14.93 -1.89
C LEU A 191 16.18 -15.17 -3.28
N PRO A 192 17.50 -15.49 -3.43
CA PRO A 192 18.09 -15.71 -4.74
C PRO A 192 17.40 -16.84 -5.51
N GLN A 193 17.02 -17.92 -4.82
CA GLN A 193 16.30 -19.04 -5.44
C GLN A 193 14.88 -18.63 -5.83
N LEU A 194 14.17 -17.88 -4.98
CA LEU A 194 12.85 -17.37 -5.28
C LEU A 194 12.87 -16.53 -6.57
N PHE A 195 13.83 -15.60 -6.67
CA PHE A 195 14.00 -14.76 -7.85
C PHE A 195 14.30 -15.59 -9.11
N ALA A 196 15.20 -16.57 -9.00
CA ALA A 196 15.63 -17.40 -10.14
C ALA A 196 14.54 -18.36 -10.66
N GLU A 197 13.67 -18.87 -9.79
CA GLU A 197 12.69 -19.88 -10.17
C GLU A 197 11.29 -19.33 -10.46
N SER A 198 10.98 -18.08 -10.05
CA SER A 198 9.65 -17.52 -10.20
C SER A 198 9.37 -17.01 -11.62
N ASP A 199 8.15 -17.23 -12.10
CA ASP A 199 7.59 -16.61 -13.29
C ASP A 199 6.82 -15.32 -12.93
N ILE A 200 6.31 -15.26 -11.69
CA ILE A 200 5.59 -14.12 -11.10
C ILE A 200 6.14 -13.92 -9.70
N ILE A 201 6.44 -12.69 -9.31
CA ILE A 201 6.91 -12.32 -7.97
C ILE A 201 5.95 -11.27 -7.41
N ALA A 202 5.40 -11.50 -6.22
CA ALA A 202 4.54 -10.55 -5.51
C ALA A 202 5.18 -10.14 -4.19
N LEU A 203 5.24 -8.82 -3.96
CA LEU A 203 5.85 -8.22 -2.78
C LEU A 203 4.77 -7.88 -1.76
N HIS A 204 4.87 -8.50 -0.57
CA HIS A 204 3.99 -8.30 0.58
C HIS A 204 4.79 -8.07 1.88
N ALA A 205 6.09 -7.78 1.74
CA ALA A 205 6.97 -7.46 2.87
C ALA A 205 6.80 -6.00 3.32
N PRO A 206 7.02 -5.68 4.61
CA PRO A 206 7.12 -4.30 5.07
C PRO A 206 8.39 -3.63 4.52
N LEU A 207 8.39 -2.29 4.46
CA LEU A 207 9.62 -1.53 4.17
C LEU A 207 10.41 -1.36 5.48
N THR A 208 11.60 -1.93 5.50
CA THR A 208 12.60 -1.80 6.56
C THR A 208 13.96 -1.51 5.93
N PRO A 209 15.02 -1.17 6.70
CA PRO A 209 16.36 -1.03 6.13
C PRO A 209 16.83 -2.27 5.36
N GLU A 210 16.45 -3.48 5.79
CA GLU A 210 16.83 -4.74 5.17
C GLU A 210 16.05 -5.05 3.89
N THR A 211 14.83 -4.51 3.75
CA THR A 211 13.97 -4.73 2.58
C THR A 211 13.97 -3.55 1.61
N HIS A 212 14.61 -2.42 1.97
CA HIS A 212 14.78 -1.29 1.07
C HIS A 212 15.54 -1.73 -0.18
N HIS A 213 14.96 -1.44 -1.35
CA HIS A 213 15.48 -1.87 -2.65
C HIS A 213 15.77 -3.39 -2.73
N LEU A 214 14.90 -4.19 -2.13
CA LEU A 214 14.97 -5.65 -2.24
C LEU A 214 14.93 -6.11 -3.70
N VAL A 215 14.19 -5.42 -4.55
CA VAL A 215 14.22 -5.55 -6.01
C VAL A 215 15.17 -4.47 -6.54
N ASN A 216 16.35 -4.85 -6.95
CA ASN A 216 17.41 -3.99 -7.45
C ASN A 216 18.14 -4.64 -8.65
N ALA A 217 19.19 -4.02 -9.16
CA ALA A 217 19.93 -4.52 -10.32
C ALA A 217 20.51 -5.93 -10.10
N GLU A 218 20.98 -6.25 -8.89
CA GLU A 218 21.53 -7.58 -8.55
C GLU A 218 20.42 -8.64 -8.58
N THR A 219 19.34 -8.45 -7.82
CA THR A 219 18.22 -9.39 -7.75
C THR A 219 17.50 -9.54 -9.10
N LEU A 220 17.38 -8.45 -9.87
CA LEU A 220 16.86 -8.48 -11.24
C LEU A 220 17.78 -9.22 -12.22
N SER A 221 19.08 -9.37 -11.91
CA SER A 221 19.96 -10.21 -12.72
C SER A 221 19.67 -11.70 -12.60
N LEU A 222 19.06 -12.12 -11.49
CA LEU A 222 18.75 -13.53 -11.20
C LEU A 222 17.46 -14.00 -11.83
N VAL A 223 16.49 -13.11 -12.11
CA VAL A 223 15.15 -13.48 -12.55
C VAL A 223 15.12 -14.12 -13.93
N LYS A 224 14.12 -14.93 -14.18
CA LYS A 224 13.82 -15.44 -15.52
C LYS A 224 13.54 -14.27 -16.48
N PRO A 225 14.05 -14.31 -17.71
CA PRO A 225 13.64 -13.33 -18.74
C PRO A 225 12.11 -13.31 -18.90
N GLY A 226 11.54 -12.11 -18.87
CA GLY A 226 10.10 -11.93 -18.97
C GLY A 226 9.30 -12.12 -17.69
N VAL A 227 9.94 -12.15 -16.51
CA VAL A 227 9.27 -12.23 -15.21
C VAL A 227 8.22 -11.13 -15.03
N THR A 228 7.16 -11.43 -14.31
CA THR A 228 6.18 -10.44 -13.83
C THR A 228 6.46 -10.11 -12.38
N ILE A 229 6.58 -8.83 -12.03
CA ILE A 229 6.71 -8.36 -10.64
C ILE A 229 5.51 -7.47 -10.30
N VAL A 230 4.92 -7.68 -9.11
CA VAL A 230 3.82 -6.86 -8.59
C VAL A 230 4.16 -6.39 -7.17
N ASN A 231 3.96 -5.09 -6.94
CA ASN A 231 4.16 -4.46 -5.64
C ASN A 231 2.90 -3.71 -5.21
N THR A 232 2.23 -4.21 -4.19
CA THR A 232 1.09 -3.59 -3.50
C THR A 232 1.41 -3.32 -2.03
N SER A 233 2.70 -3.21 -1.69
CA SER A 233 3.16 -3.05 -0.31
C SER A 233 3.73 -1.65 -0.05
N ARG A 234 5.00 -1.42 -0.41
CA ARG A 234 5.66 -0.11 -0.27
C ARG A 234 6.56 0.14 -1.48
N GLY A 235 6.56 1.37 -2.00
CA GLY A 235 7.35 1.77 -3.18
C GLY A 235 8.83 1.47 -3.03
N GLY A 236 9.44 1.83 -1.91
CA GLY A 236 10.87 1.65 -1.64
C GLY A 236 11.36 0.19 -1.55
N LEU A 237 10.50 -0.82 -1.77
CA LEU A 237 10.94 -2.20 -1.98
C LEU A 237 11.59 -2.40 -3.36
N ILE A 238 11.34 -1.52 -4.31
CA ILE A 238 11.84 -1.60 -5.68
C ILE A 238 12.71 -0.37 -5.96
N ASP A 239 13.94 -0.60 -6.37
CA ASP A 239 14.75 0.40 -7.04
C ASP A 239 14.14 0.66 -8.42
N THR A 240 13.50 1.81 -8.55
CA THR A 240 12.73 2.14 -9.75
C THR A 240 13.62 2.30 -10.98
N GLU A 241 14.82 2.85 -10.84
CA GLU A 241 15.77 2.99 -11.96
C GLU A 241 16.25 1.63 -12.46
N ALA A 242 16.59 0.71 -11.54
CA ALA A 242 16.96 -0.66 -11.89
C ALA A 242 15.80 -1.42 -12.58
N ALA A 243 14.56 -1.20 -12.13
CA ALA A 243 13.37 -1.78 -12.76
C ALA A 243 13.16 -1.25 -14.19
N ILE A 244 13.37 0.05 -14.43
CA ILE A 244 13.29 0.67 -15.76
C ILE A 244 14.34 0.04 -16.70
N GLU A 245 15.59 -0.12 -16.24
CA GLU A 245 16.62 -0.76 -17.05
C GLU A 245 16.28 -2.23 -17.36
N ALA A 246 15.76 -2.97 -16.40
CA ALA A 246 15.31 -4.35 -16.61
C ALA A 246 14.13 -4.45 -17.60
N LEU A 247 13.21 -3.49 -17.59
CA LEU A 247 12.11 -3.37 -18.58
C LEU A 247 12.64 -3.12 -19.98
N LYS A 248 13.59 -2.19 -20.16
CA LYS A 248 14.22 -1.87 -21.46
C LYS A 248 14.91 -3.09 -22.09
N HIS A 249 15.51 -3.93 -21.28
CA HIS A 249 16.24 -5.11 -21.73
C HIS A 249 15.39 -6.38 -21.77
N GLY A 250 14.09 -6.30 -21.46
CA GLY A 250 13.16 -7.43 -21.47
C GLY A 250 13.41 -8.48 -20.37
N ARG A 251 14.28 -8.19 -19.41
CA ARG A 251 14.48 -9.01 -18.23
C ARG A 251 13.21 -9.01 -17.38
N LEU A 252 12.69 -7.83 -17.08
CA LEU A 252 11.38 -7.61 -16.50
C LEU A 252 10.35 -7.54 -17.61
N GLY A 253 9.46 -8.54 -17.68
CA GLY A 253 8.44 -8.66 -18.73
C GLY A 253 7.21 -7.80 -18.43
N TYR A 254 6.80 -7.75 -17.17
CA TYR A 254 5.65 -6.97 -16.72
C TYR A 254 5.89 -6.42 -15.31
N LEU A 255 5.44 -5.20 -15.08
CA LEU A 255 5.52 -4.54 -13.77
C LEU A 255 4.16 -3.98 -13.37
N GLY A 256 3.62 -4.44 -12.23
CA GLY A 256 2.40 -3.93 -11.61
C GLY A 256 2.72 -3.19 -10.33
N LEU A 257 2.33 -1.95 -10.25
CA LEU A 257 2.60 -1.10 -9.09
C LEU A 257 1.29 -0.50 -8.56
N ASP A 258 1.02 -0.68 -7.28
CA ASP A 258 0.02 0.12 -6.57
C ASP A 258 0.68 1.22 -5.75
N VAL A 259 1.98 1.11 -5.53
CA VAL A 259 2.81 2.01 -4.72
C VAL A 259 4.05 2.44 -5.51
N TYR A 260 4.59 3.60 -5.19
CA TYR A 260 5.78 4.17 -5.81
C TYR A 260 6.70 4.76 -4.74
N GLU A 261 8.03 4.83 -4.99
CA GLU A 261 8.99 5.35 -4.00
C GLU A 261 8.67 6.78 -3.59
N GLU A 262 8.43 7.65 -4.58
CA GLU A 262 8.18 9.08 -4.42
C GLU A 262 6.68 9.41 -4.61
N GLU A 263 5.78 8.52 -4.17
CA GLU A 263 4.32 8.68 -4.38
C GLU A 263 3.79 10.01 -3.82
N HIS A 264 4.40 10.54 -2.77
CA HIS A 264 4.05 11.83 -2.19
C HIS A 264 4.42 12.99 -3.14
N ALA A 265 5.63 12.96 -3.71
CA ALA A 265 6.09 14.00 -4.64
C ALA A 265 5.31 13.99 -5.96
N VAL A 266 4.85 12.82 -6.40
CA VAL A 266 3.97 12.67 -7.57
C VAL A 266 2.54 13.15 -7.29
N GLY A 267 2.14 13.20 -6.02
CA GLY A 267 0.80 13.60 -5.60
C GLY A 267 -0.23 12.49 -5.73
N PHE A 268 0.08 11.27 -5.33
CA PHE A 268 -0.92 10.21 -5.20
C PHE A 268 -2.06 10.68 -4.30
N PHE A 269 -3.28 10.24 -4.57
CA PHE A 269 -4.56 10.67 -3.98
C PHE A 269 -5.06 12.06 -4.39
N GLU A 270 -4.32 12.80 -5.26
CA GLU A 270 -4.74 14.09 -5.79
C GLU A 270 -5.10 14.00 -7.28
N ASP A 271 -5.98 14.89 -7.75
CA ASP A 271 -6.27 15.01 -9.18
C ASP A 271 -5.17 15.85 -9.86
N GLN A 272 -4.24 15.16 -10.53
CA GLN A 272 -3.15 15.76 -11.28
C GLN A 272 -3.43 15.81 -12.79
N SER A 273 -4.68 15.57 -13.24
CA SER A 273 -5.02 15.48 -14.68
C SER A 273 -4.77 16.77 -15.46
N ALA A 274 -4.77 17.91 -14.80
CA ALA A 274 -4.46 19.22 -15.38
C ALA A 274 -3.01 19.69 -15.13
N SER A 275 -2.18 18.87 -14.48
CA SER A 275 -0.81 19.20 -14.09
C SER A 275 0.21 18.45 -14.95
N ILE A 276 1.44 18.97 -15.01
CA ILE A 276 2.56 18.26 -15.61
C ILE A 276 3.26 17.48 -14.51
N ILE A 277 3.39 16.18 -14.70
CA ILE A 277 4.16 15.31 -13.81
C ILE A 277 5.62 15.75 -13.84
N GLN A 278 6.16 16.15 -12.69
CA GLN A 278 7.54 16.64 -12.55
C GLN A 278 8.55 15.52 -12.32
N ASP A 279 8.11 14.36 -11.89
CA ASP A 279 8.95 13.18 -11.70
C ASP A 279 9.18 12.47 -13.04
N ASP A 280 10.38 12.67 -13.62
CA ASP A 280 10.76 12.09 -14.92
C ASP A 280 10.81 10.56 -14.86
N THR A 281 11.16 9.97 -13.72
CA THR A 281 11.22 8.52 -13.51
C THR A 281 9.82 7.91 -13.55
N PHE A 282 8.87 8.52 -12.83
CA PHE A 282 7.47 8.12 -12.87
C PHE A 282 6.85 8.33 -14.26
N ALA A 283 7.07 9.50 -14.86
CA ALA A 283 6.62 9.80 -16.22
C ALA A 283 7.17 8.77 -17.22
N ARG A 284 8.42 8.34 -17.05
CA ARG A 284 9.03 7.28 -17.85
C ARG A 284 8.32 5.95 -17.68
N LEU A 285 8.00 5.54 -16.44
CA LEU A 285 7.25 4.30 -16.17
C LEU A 285 5.92 4.26 -16.91
N LEU A 286 5.18 5.36 -16.95
CA LEU A 286 3.89 5.46 -17.62
C LEU A 286 3.97 5.22 -19.14
N THR A 287 5.15 5.36 -19.76
CA THR A 287 5.34 5.13 -21.20
C THR A 287 5.51 3.65 -21.57
N PHE A 288 5.78 2.77 -20.62
CA PHE A 288 5.96 1.35 -20.91
C PHE A 288 4.63 0.62 -21.11
N PRO A 289 4.44 -0.10 -22.23
CA PRO A 289 3.17 -0.78 -22.53
C PRO A 289 2.92 -2.03 -21.67
N ASN A 290 3.89 -2.43 -20.89
CA ASN A 290 3.91 -3.60 -19.99
C ASN A 290 4.07 -3.20 -18.51
N VAL A 291 3.84 -1.93 -18.21
CA VAL A 291 3.72 -1.39 -16.83
C VAL A 291 2.26 -1.01 -16.59
N LEU A 292 1.74 -1.35 -15.42
CA LEU A 292 0.42 -0.96 -14.95
C LEU A 292 0.56 -0.37 -13.56
N ILE A 293 0.15 0.88 -13.40
CA ILE A 293 0.23 1.60 -12.13
C ILE A 293 -1.17 1.97 -11.68
N THR A 294 -1.44 1.76 -10.41
CA THR A 294 -2.59 2.28 -9.68
C THR A 294 -2.09 3.15 -8.53
N ALA A 295 -2.87 4.13 -8.11
CA ALA A 295 -2.39 5.14 -7.17
C ALA A 295 -2.77 4.76 -5.73
N HIS A 296 -2.07 3.78 -5.17
CA HIS A 296 -2.18 3.29 -3.78
C HIS A 296 -3.63 2.99 -3.38
N GLN A 297 -4.36 2.29 -4.27
CA GLN A 297 -5.78 2.00 -4.10
C GLN A 297 -6.08 0.55 -3.71
N ALA A 298 -5.08 -0.30 -3.48
CA ALA A 298 -5.28 -1.72 -3.19
C ALA A 298 -6.15 -1.97 -1.94
N PHE A 299 -6.18 -1.01 -1.00
CA PHE A 299 -7.05 -1.06 0.18
C PHE A 299 -8.50 -0.65 -0.09
N PHE A 300 -8.79 0.00 -1.22
CA PHE A 300 -10.01 0.77 -1.44
C PHE A 300 -11.20 -0.12 -1.81
N THR A 301 -11.72 -0.85 -0.81
CA THR A 301 -12.97 -1.63 -0.89
C THR A 301 -13.94 -1.20 0.21
N ALA A 302 -15.22 -1.48 0.01
CA ALA A 302 -16.25 -1.12 0.99
C ALA A 302 -15.99 -1.77 2.36
N GLU A 303 -15.59 -3.03 2.36
CA GLU A 303 -15.27 -3.82 3.56
C GLU A 303 -14.04 -3.25 4.29
N ALA A 304 -12.99 -2.89 3.54
CA ALA A 304 -11.79 -2.30 4.13
C ALA A 304 -12.09 -0.93 4.75
N LEU A 305 -12.82 -0.05 4.05
CA LEU A 305 -13.19 1.26 4.56
C LEU A 305 -14.08 1.17 5.80
N GLN A 306 -15.02 0.22 5.82
CA GLN A 306 -15.84 -0.05 7.00
C GLN A 306 -14.98 -0.47 8.20
N ASN A 307 -14.08 -1.45 8.01
CA ASN A 307 -13.19 -1.94 9.06
C ASN A 307 -12.21 -0.86 9.56
N ILE A 308 -11.70 -0.02 8.64
CA ILE A 308 -10.85 1.13 8.99
C ILE A 308 -11.62 2.09 9.90
N ALA A 309 -12.83 2.46 9.51
CA ALA A 309 -13.64 3.40 10.26
C ALA A 309 -14.01 2.84 11.65
N GLU A 310 -14.50 1.60 11.73
CA GLU A 310 -14.87 0.95 12.99
C GLU A 310 -13.69 0.81 13.94
N THR A 311 -12.52 0.39 13.42
CA THR A 311 -11.30 0.25 14.24
C THR A 311 -10.79 1.60 14.73
N THR A 312 -10.83 2.63 13.88
CA THR A 312 -10.45 4.00 14.26
C THR A 312 -11.34 4.50 15.40
N MET A 313 -12.66 4.35 15.26
CA MET A 313 -13.62 4.75 16.30
C MET A 313 -13.44 3.96 17.59
N ALA A 314 -13.13 2.66 17.50
CA ALA A 314 -12.84 1.84 18.66
C ALA A 314 -11.56 2.29 19.40
N ASN A 315 -10.50 2.66 18.68
CA ASN A 315 -9.28 3.25 19.25
C ASN A 315 -9.58 4.57 20.00
N LEU A 316 -10.34 5.48 19.37
CA LEU A 316 -10.74 6.75 19.97
C LEU A 316 -11.55 6.53 21.26
N THR A 317 -12.51 5.61 21.22
CA THR A 317 -13.36 5.30 22.37
C THR A 317 -12.58 4.69 23.53
N ALA A 318 -11.68 3.74 23.23
CA ALA A 318 -10.83 3.13 24.26
C ALA A 318 -9.92 4.18 24.89
N PHE A 319 -9.31 5.05 24.10
CA PHE A 319 -8.46 6.12 24.62
C PHE A 319 -9.25 7.11 25.50
N GLU A 320 -10.45 7.54 25.10
CA GLU A 320 -11.28 8.42 25.93
C GLU A 320 -11.61 7.80 27.29
N GLN A 321 -11.90 6.49 27.30
CA GLN A 321 -12.31 5.77 28.53
C GLN A 321 -11.15 5.41 29.45
N THR A 322 -9.98 5.06 28.88
CA THR A 322 -8.90 4.44 29.64
C THR A 322 -7.57 5.20 29.56
N GLY A 323 -7.45 6.17 28.67
CA GLY A 323 -6.19 6.85 28.37
C GLY A 323 -5.25 6.01 27.47
N THR A 324 -5.69 4.84 26.99
CA THR A 324 -4.90 3.94 26.15
C THR A 324 -5.75 3.44 24.96
N PRO A 325 -5.30 3.62 23.72
CA PRO A 325 -6.01 3.09 22.55
C PRO A 325 -5.83 1.57 22.43
N LEU A 326 -6.72 0.87 21.69
CA LEU A 326 -6.67 -0.59 21.54
C LEU A 326 -5.42 -1.06 20.76
N HIS A 327 -5.00 -0.28 19.78
CA HIS A 327 -3.91 -0.65 18.85
C HIS A 327 -2.80 0.40 18.89
N GLU A 328 -2.27 0.60 20.11
CA GLU A 328 -1.16 1.50 20.38
C GLU A 328 0.12 1.04 19.68
N VAL A 329 0.91 2.00 19.17
CA VAL A 329 2.25 1.79 18.60
C VAL A 329 3.30 2.65 19.29
N ALA A 330 2.91 3.71 20.00
CA ALA A 330 3.75 4.51 20.88
C ALA A 330 2.88 5.21 21.94
#